data_4fe73e43537e47ec2257f5cf4d7a440f
#
_entry.id   4fe73e43537e47ec2257f5cf4d7a440f
#
_cell.length_a   1.000
_cell.length_b   1.000
_cell.length_c   1.000
_cell.angle_alpha   90.00
_cell.angle_beta   90.00
_cell.angle_gamma   90.00
#
_symmetry.space_group_name_H-M   'P 1'
#
loop_
_entity.id
_entity.type
_entity.pdbx_description
1 polymer ?
#
loop_
_entity_poly.entity_id
_entity_poly.type
_entity_poly.pdbx_seq_one_letter_code
_entity_poly.pdbx_strand_id
1 'polypeptide(L)'
;MNGRLALVTILGGVTFLFGAAEAMSAESPLIDGEGVQIVNAQCGACHSLALVAQNRADRAGWRALIRWMQDEHGLWPLGEFEAPILDYLETHYAPAAVGRRRPLAPALMPEVTTGEKR
;
A
#
# COMPACT_ATOMS: atom_id res chain seq x y z
N MET A 1 15.26 -35.93 72.73
CA MET A 1 14.20 -35.03 72.34
C MET A 1 14.58 -34.52 70.95
N ASN A 2 13.97 -35.08 69.91
CA ASN A 2 14.44 -34.95 68.55
C ASN A 2 13.48 -34.01 67.77
N GLY A 3 13.89 -32.75 67.59
CA GLY A 3 13.13 -31.79 66.75
C GLY A 3 13.56 -31.94 65.28
N ARG A 4 12.72 -32.57 64.49
CA ARG A 4 12.89 -32.59 63.03
C ARG A 4 12.28 -31.29 62.39
N LEU A 5 13.14 -30.41 61.95
CA LEU A 5 12.75 -29.30 61.11
C LEU A 5 12.36 -29.83 59.72
N ALA A 6 11.10 -29.71 59.36
CA ALA A 6 10.63 -29.95 58.00
C ALA A 6 10.87 -28.70 57.15
N LEU A 7 11.75 -28.83 56.19
CA LEU A 7 12.03 -27.81 55.17
C LEU A 7 10.93 -27.87 54.11
N VAL A 8 10.03 -26.90 54.13
CA VAL A 8 8.98 -26.75 53.08
C VAL A 8 9.58 -25.94 51.94
N THR A 9 9.93 -26.64 50.88
CA THR A 9 10.39 -26.02 49.64
C THR A 9 9.16 -25.60 48.80
N ILE A 10 8.86 -24.29 48.77
CA ILE A 10 7.84 -23.73 47.91
C ILE A 10 8.47 -23.49 46.54
N LEU A 11 8.23 -24.41 45.59
CA LEU A 11 8.51 -24.17 44.19
C LEU A 11 7.44 -23.22 43.64
N GLY A 12 7.73 -21.93 43.60
CA GLY A 12 6.92 -20.94 42.89
C GLY A 12 7.06 -21.11 41.38
N GLY A 13 6.13 -21.80 40.76
CA GLY A 13 6.04 -21.87 39.31
C GLY A 13 5.61 -20.50 38.72
N VAL A 14 6.56 -19.78 38.16
CA VAL A 14 6.25 -18.59 37.33
C VAL A 14 5.74 -19.06 35.97
N THR A 15 4.43 -19.12 35.82
CA THR A 15 3.80 -19.37 34.53
C THR A 15 3.87 -18.10 33.70
N PHE A 16 4.85 -18.04 32.81
CA PHE A 16 4.95 -16.98 31.79
C PHE A 16 3.84 -17.21 30.76
N LEU A 17 2.75 -16.47 30.90
CA LEU A 17 1.72 -16.35 29.86
C LEU A 17 2.33 -15.55 28.72
N PHE A 18 2.87 -16.24 27.71
CA PHE A 18 3.16 -15.66 26.42
C PHE A 18 1.80 -15.31 25.78
N GLY A 19 1.36 -14.08 25.98
CA GLY A 19 0.29 -13.51 25.17
C GLY A 19 0.78 -13.43 23.73
N ALA A 20 0.23 -14.28 22.86
CA ALA A 20 0.37 -14.13 21.44
C ALA A 20 -0.27 -12.79 21.08
N ALA A 21 0.55 -11.77 20.85
CA ALA A 21 0.10 -10.56 20.18
C ALA A 21 -0.21 -10.98 18.75
N GLU A 22 -1.49 -11.22 18.47
CA GLU A 22 -1.97 -11.31 17.10
C GLU A 22 -1.71 -9.94 16.47
N ALA A 23 -0.64 -9.89 15.67
CA ALA A 23 -0.41 -8.77 14.78
C ALA A 23 -1.63 -8.74 13.85
N MET A 24 -2.53 -7.78 14.06
CA MET A 24 -3.57 -7.46 13.10
C MET A 24 -2.83 -7.07 11.80
N SER A 25 -2.69 -8.03 10.89
CA SER A 25 -2.29 -7.76 9.51
C SER A 25 -3.35 -6.83 8.94
N ALA A 26 -3.05 -5.55 8.84
CA ALA A 26 -3.89 -4.63 8.11
C ALA A 26 -4.04 -5.19 6.71
N GLU A 27 -5.27 -5.54 6.34
CA GLU A 27 -5.60 -6.07 5.01
C GLU A 27 -5.07 -5.09 3.97
N SER A 28 -4.30 -5.60 3.02
CA SER A 28 -3.73 -4.76 1.95
C SER A 28 -4.88 -4.13 1.14
N PRO A 29 -4.84 -2.82 0.85
CA PRO A 29 -5.84 -2.17 0.01
C PRO A 29 -5.73 -2.56 -1.48
N LEU A 30 -4.79 -3.44 -1.81
CA LEU A 30 -4.54 -3.86 -3.19
C LEU A 30 -5.44 -5.04 -3.57
N ILE A 31 -5.75 -5.11 -4.87
CA ILE A 31 -6.51 -6.23 -5.46
C ILE A 31 -5.68 -7.51 -5.38
N ASP A 32 -6.27 -8.59 -4.90
CA ASP A 32 -5.60 -9.88 -4.89
C ASP A 32 -5.33 -10.37 -6.31
N GLY A 33 -4.13 -10.88 -6.53
CA GLY A 33 -3.71 -11.36 -7.84
C GLY A 33 -2.23 -11.72 -7.88
N GLU A 34 -1.80 -12.26 -9.00
CA GLU A 34 -0.40 -12.60 -9.22
C GLU A 34 0.47 -11.33 -9.12
N GLY A 35 1.53 -11.38 -8.32
CA GLY A 35 2.43 -10.23 -8.10
C GLY A 35 2.06 -9.32 -6.94
N VAL A 36 0.87 -9.44 -6.32
CA VAL A 36 0.44 -8.58 -5.20
C VAL A 36 1.42 -8.60 -4.03
N GLN A 37 1.99 -9.77 -3.71
CA GLN A 37 2.95 -9.90 -2.60
C GLN A 37 4.25 -9.13 -2.87
N ILE A 38 4.69 -9.10 -4.13
CA ILE A 38 5.88 -8.34 -4.55
C ILE A 38 5.60 -6.85 -4.43
N VAL A 39 4.43 -6.40 -4.90
CA VAL A 39 4.01 -4.98 -4.78
C VAL A 39 3.88 -4.58 -3.31
N ASN A 40 3.26 -5.41 -2.47
CA ASN A 40 3.18 -5.18 -1.03
C ASN A 40 4.56 -4.99 -0.41
N ALA A 41 5.50 -5.88 -0.71
CA ALA A 41 6.85 -5.84 -0.13
C ALA A 41 7.67 -4.65 -0.62
N GLN A 42 7.63 -4.36 -1.93
CA GLN A 42 8.48 -3.33 -2.53
C GLN A 42 7.90 -1.91 -2.39
N CYS A 43 6.60 -1.76 -2.54
CA CYS A 43 5.95 -0.45 -2.52
C CYS A 43 5.46 -0.06 -1.12
N GLY A 44 5.12 -1.03 -0.27
CA GLY A 44 4.64 -0.79 1.10
C GLY A 44 5.71 -0.39 2.10
N ALA A 45 6.99 -0.44 1.73
CA ALA A 45 8.09 -0.17 2.65
C ALA A 45 8.21 1.32 3.04
N CYS A 46 7.75 2.24 2.21
CA CYS A 46 7.97 3.68 2.40
C CYS A 46 6.67 4.46 2.65
N HIS A 47 5.54 4.02 2.12
CA HIS A 47 4.25 4.71 2.24
C HIS A 47 3.07 3.74 2.17
N SER A 48 1.87 4.23 2.44
CA SER A 48 0.66 3.44 2.34
C SER A 48 0.39 2.96 0.91
N LEU A 49 0.04 1.70 0.78
CA LEU A 49 -0.38 1.09 -0.49
C LEU A 49 -1.70 1.66 -1.03
N ALA A 50 -2.44 2.41 -0.22
CA ALA A 50 -3.60 3.16 -0.67
C ALA A 50 -3.27 4.15 -1.80
N LEU A 51 -2.03 4.69 -1.82
CA LEU A 51 -1.56 5.55 -2.91
C LEU A 51 -1.46 4.78 -4.23
N VAL A 52 -1.01 3.52 -4.19
CA VAL A 52 -0.99 2.64 -5.36
C VAL A 52 -2.43 2.33 -5.79
N ALA A 53 -3.29 1.94 -4.84
CA ALA A 53 -4.68 1.57 -5.10
C ALA A 53 -5.52 2.69 -5.74
N GLN A 54 -5.20 3.94 -5.46
CA GLN A 54 -5.90 5.12 -5.99
C GLN A 54 -5.38 5.58 -7.36
N ASN A 55 -4.18 5.16 -7.74
CA ASN A 55 -3.56 5.58 -8.99
C ASN A 55 -3.96 4.69 -10.17
N ARG A 56 -3.92 5.26 -11.36
CA ARG A 56 -4.19 4.55 -12.62
C ARG A 56 -3.23 5.04 -13.68
N ALA A 57 -2.48 4.11 -14.25
CA ALA A 57 -1.57 4.41 -15.36
C ALA A 57 -1.44 3.17 -16.26
N ASP A 58 -1.04 3.38 -17.49
CA ASP A 58 -0.56 2.31 -18.35
C ASP A 58 0.84 1.85 -17.90
N ARG A 59 1.35 0.81 -18.50
CA ARG A 59 2.67 0.26 -18.17
C ARG A 59 3.79 1.30 -18.25
N ALA A 60 3.73 2.18 -19.25
CA ALA A 60 4.73 3.23 -19.42
C ALA A 60 4.63 4.27 -18.30
N GLY A 61 3.43 4.66 -17.94
CA GLY A 61 3.16 5.58 -16.83
C GLY A 61 3.59 5.02 -15.48
N TRP A 62 3.29 3.74 -15.20
CA TRP A 62 3.77 3.07 -13.98
C TRP A 62 5.30 3.01 -13.92
N ARG A 63 5.94 2.69 -15.05
CA ARG A 63 7.41 2.72 -15.13
C ARG A 63 7.96 4.10 -14.87
N ALA A 64 7.36 5.13 -15.43
CA ALA A 64 7.77 6.52 -15.21
C ALA A 64 7.65 6.93 -13.73
N LEU A 65 6.56 6.50 -13.04
CA LEU A 65 6.39 6.72 -11.61
C LEU A 65 7.47 5.99 -10.79
N ILE A 66 7.82 4.76 -11.15
CA ILE A 66 8.90 4.02 -10.49
C ILE A 66 10.22 4.77 -10.65
N ARG A 67 10.56 5.25 -11.85
CA ARG A 67 11.79 6.05 -12.09
C ARG A 67 11.79 7.32 -11.25
N TRP A 68 10.68 8.05 -11.24
CA TRP A 68 10.55 9.25 -10.41
C TRP A 68 10.76 8.95 -8.91
N MET A 69 10.18 7.87 -8.39
CA MET A 69 10.41 7.45 -7.01
C MET A 69 11.88 7.05 -6.74
N GLN A 70 12.57 6.48 -7.73
CA GLN A 70 14.00 6.17 -7.62
C GLN A 70 14.85 7.43 -7.60
N ASP A 71 14.53 8.39 -8.46
CA ASP A 71 15.34 9.61 -8.65
C ASP A 71 15.12 10.62 -7.51
N GLU A 72 13.86 10.79 -7.06
CA GLU A 72 13.49 11.85 -6.13
C GLU A 72 13.24 11.37 -4.70
N HIS A 73 12.89 10.10 -4.50
CA HIS A 73 12.45 9.57 -3.21
C HIS A 73 13.28 8.39 -2.70
N GLY A 74 14.37 8.06 -3.37
CA GLY A 74 15.31 7.05 -2.91
C GLY A 74 14.79 5.62 -2.97
N LEU A 75 13.81 5.32 -3.83
CA LEU A 75 13.42 3.94 -4.07
C LEU A 75 14.63 3.19 -4.66
N TRP A 76 14.94 2.04 -4.10
CA TRP A 76 16.03 1.20 -4.58
C TRP A 76 15.74 0.61 -5.96
N PRO A 77 16.77 0.19 -6.71
CA PRO A 77 16.57 -0.52 -7.97
C PRO A 77 15.79 -1.82 -7.76
N LEU A 78 14.68 -1.99 -8.46
CA LEU A 78 13.79 -3.15 -8.29
C LEU A 78 14.35 -4.42 -8.95
N GLY A 79 15.30 -4.30 -9.90
CA GLY A 79 15.91 -5.45 -10.55
C GLY A 79 14.89 -6.38 -11.19
N GLU A 80 14.97 -7.67 -10.86
CA GLU A 80 14.08 -8.70 -11.37
C GLU A 80 12.61 -8.54 -10.93
N PHE A 81 12.34 -7.78 -9.87
CA PHE A 81 10.98 -7.53 -9.39
C PHE A 81 10.24 -6.49 -10.22
N GLU A 82 10.91 -5.69 -11.03
CA GLU A 82 10.26 -4.62 -11.81
C GLU A 82 9.24 -5.17 -12.81
N ALA A 83 9.60 -6.20 -13.54
CA ALA A 83 8.71 -6.77 -14.55
C ALA A 83 7.40 -7.32 -13.94
N PRO A 84 7.42 -8.20 -12.93
CA PRO A 84 6.19 -8.69 -12.30
C PRO A 84 5.40 -7.58 -11.59
N ILE A 85 6.03 -6.55 -11.05
CA ILE A 85 5.33 -5.38 -10.50
C ILE A 85 4.56 -4.64 -11.60
N LEU A 86 5.20 -4.38 -12.72
CA LEU A 86 4.55 -3.72 -13.86
C LEU A 86 3.41 -4.55 -14.46
N ASP A 87 3.56 -5.87 -14.53
CA ASP A 87 2.52 -6.80 -15.00
C ASP A 87 1.29 -6.75 -14.09
N TYR A 88 1.50 -6.78 -12.78
CA TYR A 88 0.44 -6.64 -11.79
C TYR A 88 -0.27 -5.28 -11.89
N LEU A 89 0.49 -4.18 -11.93
CA LEU A 89 -0.06 -2.83 -11.96
C LEU A 89 -0.81 -2.55 -13.27
N GLU A 90 -0.32 -3.02 -14.40
CA GLU A 90 -1.00 -2.91 -15.68
C GLU A 90 -2.30 -3.71 -15.71
N THR A 91 -2.32 -4.89 -15.09
CA THR A 91 -3.50 -5.76 -15.05
C THR A 91 -4.60 -5.18 -14.17
N HIS A 92 -4.26 -4.68 -12.99
CA HIS A 92 -5.24 -4.30 -11.96
C HIS A 92 -5.46 -2.79 -11.83
N TYR A 93 -4.52 -1.97 -12.30
CA TYR A 93 -4.50 -0.51 -12.12
C TYR A 93 -4.23 0.24 -13.42
N ALA A 94 -4.64 -0.32 -14.56
CA ALA A 94 -4.67 0.39 -15.82
C ALA A 94 -5.67 1.55 -15.80
N PRO A 95 -5.53 2.55 -16.67
CA PRO A 95 -6.52 3.59 -16.83
C PRO A 95 -7.87 2.96 -17.16
N ALA A 96 -8.90 3.27 -16.39
CA ALA A 96 -10.25 2.89 -16.78
C ALA A 96 -10.59 3.62 -18.08
N ALA A 97 -11.22 2.93 -19.01
CA ALA A 97 -11.82 3.55 -20.20
C ALA A 97 -13.04 4.39 -19.78
N VAL A 98 -12.81 5.35 -18.90
CA VAL A 98 -13.83 6.36 -18.56
C VAL A 98 -13.92 7.27 -19.75
N GLY A 99 -15.03 7.17 -20.49
CA GLY A 99 -15.38 8.14 -21.51
C GLY A 99 -15.20 9.55 -20.92
N ARG A 100 -14.80 10.50 -21.77
CA ARG A 100 -14.66 11.89 -21.39
C ARG A 100 -15.89 12.31 -20.56
N ARG A 101 -15.68 12.97 -19.42
CA ARG A 101 -16.78 13.51 -18.61
C ARG A 101 -17.78 14.19 -19.54
N ARG A 102 -19.04 13.80 -19.46
CA ARG A 102 -20.09 14.38 -20.30
C ARG A 102 -20.06 15.90 -20.17
N PRO A 103 -20.06 16.67 -21.27
CA PRO A 103 -20.08 18.13 -21.21
C PRO A 103 -21.26 18.59 -20.36
N LEU A 104 -21.07 19.66 -19.59
CA LEU A 104 -22.18 20.34 -18.90
C LEU A 104 -23.23 20.75 -19.92
N ALA A 105 -24.51 20.63 -19.55
CA ALA A 105 -25.58 21.18 -20.37
C ALA A 105 -25.33 22.70 -20.57
N PRO A 106 -25.62 23.26 -21.75
CA PRO A 106 -25.38 24.69 -22.04
C PRO A 106 -25.95 25.63 -20.98
N ALA A 107 -27.11 25.28 -20.42
CA ALA A 107 -27.77 26.04 -19.35
C ALA A 107 -27.01 26.10 -18.03
N LEU A 108 -26.03 25.20 -17.83
CA LEU A 108 -25.18 25.13 -16.64
C LEU A 108 -23.77 25.70 -16.89
N MET A 109 -23.52 26.17 -18.11
CA MET A 109 -22.24 26.79 -18.44
C MET A 109 -22.29 28.26 -18.01
N PRO A 110 -21.29 28.76 -17.27
CA PRO A 110 -21.19 30.18 -16.98
C PRO A 110 -21.06 30.95 -18.29
N GLU A 111 -21.78 32.06 -18.42
CA GLU A 111 -21.61 32.95 -19.57
C GLU A 111 -20.18 33.51 -19.55
N VAL A 112 -19.40 33.19 -20.57
CA VAL A 112 -18.08 33.79 -20.77
C VAL A 112 -18.32 35.21 -21.26
N THR A 113 -18.41 36.18 -20.36
CA THR A 113 -18.28 37.57 -20.72
C THR A 113 -16.90 37.77 -21.31
N THR A 114 -16.81 37.86 -22.63
CA THR A 114 -15.60 38.28 -23.33
C THR A 114 -15.23 39.65 -22.80
N GLY A 115 -14.33 39.68 -21.82
CA GLY A 115 -13.84 40.92 -21.23
C GLY A 115 -13.26 41.78 -22.34
N GLU A 116 -13.88 42.92 -22.54
CA GLU A 116 -13.43 44.01 -23.42
C GLU A 116 -11.95 44.28 -23.13
N LYS A 117 -11.10 44.11 -24.14
CA LYS A 117 -9.70 44.50 -24.07
C LYS A 117 -9.65 46.03 -23.79
N ARG A 118 -9.15 46.38 -22.64
CA ARG A 118 -8.59 47.72 -22.40
C ARG A 118 -7.15 47.76 -22.86
#